data_15b034a1e3e199077a8e2d4bbde65469
#
_entry.id   15b034a1e3e199077a8e2d4bbde65469
#
_cell.length_a   1.000
_cell.length_b   1.000
_cell.length_c   1.000
_cell.angle_alpha   90.00
_cell.angle_beta   90.00
_cell.angle_gamma   90.00
#
_symmetry.space_group_name_H-M   'P 1'
#
loop_
_entity.id
_entity.type
_entity.pdbx_description
1 polymer ?
#
loop_
_entity_poly.entity_id
_entity_poly.type
_entity_poly.pdbx_seq_one_letter_code
_entity_poly.pdbx_strand_id
1 'polypeptide(L)'
;STLWGVGVVGAPHIGRVISWNGIVTYGAMALGAPLGVACYAFGGLYGLSLTIMAVALVAILFALPRPKVRASKGKPLPFRAVLGRVWPYGMALALATTGFGVIATFITLFYDAKGWEGAAFALTLFSGAFVGARLLFPNSINRLGGLNVAMICFAVEIVGLLLTGIASAPWMAKIGIFLAGAGFSLVFPALGVVAVKAVPQQNQGAALATYTVFMDMSLGITGPLAGLVMAWAGVPVIYIAAAGLVILALLLTWRLKKWPPVQAPEATSSS
;
A
#
# COMPACT_ATOMS: atom_id res chain seq x y z
N SER A 1 15.21 -0.92 0.40
CA SER A 1 15.11 -2.37 0.08
C SER A 1 14.55 -2.62 -1.32
N THR A 2 13.41 -2.03 -1.70
CA THR A 2 12.76 -2.26 -3.00
C THR A 2 13.67 -1.88 -4.19
N LEU A 3 14.35 -0.72 -4.13
CA LEU A 3 15.28 -0.28 -5.18
C LEU A 3 16.47 -1.22 -5.34
N TRP A 4 17.01 -1.73 -4.24
CA TRP A 4 18.06 -2.73 -4.28
C TRP A 4 17.58 -4.02 -4.95
N GLY A 5 16.40 -4.51 -4.56
CA GLY A 5 15.79 -5.68 -5.17
C GLY A 5 15.55 -5.53 -6.68
N VAL A 6 15.05 -4.37 -7.11
CA VAL A 6 14.87 -4.06 -8.55
C VAL A 6 16.22 -4.03 -9.28
N GLY A 7 17.24 -3.46 -8.66
CA GLY A 7 18.58 -3.41 -9.24
C GLY A 7 19.26 -4.76 -9.37
N VAL A 8 18.96 -5.71 -8.47
CA VAL A 8 19.51 -7.09 -8.52
C VAL A 8 18.79 -7.95 -9.57
N VAL A 9 17.46 -7.85 -9.65
CA VAL A 9 16.62 -8.75 -10.46
C VAL A 9 16.35 -8.20 -11.86
N GLY A 10 16.53 -6.90 -12.06
CA GLY A 10 16.35 -6.23 -13.34
C GLY A 10 14.91 -5.75 -13.61
N ALA A 11 14.80 -4.85 -14.59
CA ALA A 11 13.57 -4.17 -14.98
C ALA A 11 12.36 -5.08 -15.30
N PRO A 12 12.51 -6.26 -15.95
CA PRO A 12 11.38 -7.13 -16.27
C PRO A 12 10.62 -7.66 -15.03
N HIS A 13 11.28 -7.70 -13.87
CA HIS A 13 10.73 -8.31 -12.64
C HIS A 13 10.32 -7.28 -11.57
N ILE A 14 10.24 -6.00 -11.90
CA ILE A 14 9.90 -4.91 -10.96
C ILE A 14 8.61 -5.21 -10.19
N GLY A 15 7.54 -5.63 -10.88
CA GLY A 15 6.26 -5.95 -10.25
C GLY A 15 6.37 -7.08 -9.22
N ARG A 16 7.20 -8.09 -9.50
CA ARG A 16 7.45 -9.20 -8.58
C ARG A 16 8.20 -8.75 -7.34
N VAL A 17 9.23 -7.91 -7.49
CA VAL A 17 9.99 -7.35 -6.35
C VAL A 17 9.10 -6.49 -5.48
N ILE A 18 8.31 -5.60 -6.06
CA ILE A 18 7.37 -4.75 -5.33
C ILE A 18 6.33 -5.60 -4.58
N SER A 19 5.80 -6.65 -5.23
CA SER A 19 4.83 -7.56 -4.60
C SER A 19 5.44 -8.30 -3.41
N TRP A 20 6.63 -8.89 -3.56
CA TRP A 20 7.32 -9.58 -2.48
C TRP A 20 7.68 -8.66 -1.31
N ASN A 21 8.15 -7.44 -1.62
CA ASN A 21 8.43 -6.46 -0.57
C ASN A 21 7.18 -6.14 0.26
N GLY A 22 6.04 -6.01 -0.40
CA GLY A 22 4.77 -5.82 0.31
C GLY A 22 4.36 -7.03 1.15
N ILE A 23 4.51 -8.28 0.64
CA ILE A 23 4.23 -9.49 1.42
C ILE A 23 5.07 -9.51 2.71
N VAL A 24 6.37 -9.21 2.59
CA VAL A 24 7.26 -9.14 3.76
C VAL A 24 6.84 -8.05 4.73
N THR A 25 6.52 -6.85 4.23
CA THR A 25 6.12 -5.72 5.08
C THR A 25 4.83 -6.01 5.85
N TYR A 26 3.77 -6.43 5.16
CA TYR A 26 2.48 -6.67 5.80
C TYR A 26 2.46 -8.00 6.57
N GLY A 27 3.22 -9.00 6.14
CA GLY A 27 3.45 -10.23 6.90
C GLY A 27 4.16 -9.93 8.22
N ALA A 28 5.19 -9.06 8.19
CA ALA A 28 5.87 -8.61 9.40
C ALA A 28 4.93 -7.83 10.33
N MET A 29 4.02 -7.00 9.81
CA MET A 29 3.00 -6.33 10.63
C MET A 29 2.02 -7.32 11.25
N ALA A 30 1.55 -8.31 10.49
CA ALA A 30 0.61 -9.33 10.98
C ALA A 30 1.20 -10.18 12.11
N LEU A 31 2.49 -10.52 12.02
CA LEU A 31 3.21 -11.28 13.05
C LEU A 31 3.74 -10.38 14.17
N GLY A 32 4.18 -9.18 13.84
CA GLY A 32 4.79 -8.24 14.76
C GLY A 32 3.83 -7.74 15.84
N ALA A 33 2.57 -7.51 15.49
CA ALA A 33 1.57 -7.04 16.44
C ALA A 33 1.34 -8.04 17.61
N PRO A 34 0.99 -9.32 17.38
CA PRO A 34 0.84 -10.29 18.45
C PRO A 34 2.14 -10.58 19.19
N LEU A 35 3.28 -10.62 18.48
CA LEU A 35 4.59 -10.78 19.11
C LEU A 35 4.95 -9.60 20.01
N GLY A 36 4.67 -8.37 19.57
CA GLY A 36 4.90 -7.17 20.35
C GLY A 36 4.08 -7.16 21.65
N VAL A 37 2.80 -7.55 21.59
CA VAL A 37 1.95 -7.70 22.78
C VAL A 37 2.50 -8.77 23.72
N ALA A 38 2.91 -9.92 23.20
CA ALA A 38 3.51 -10.99 24.00
C ALA A 38 4.80 -10.52 24.66
N CYS A 39 5.74 -9.91 23.93
CA CYS A 39 6.99 -9.39 24.48
C CYS A 39 6.76 -8.34 25.56
N TYR A 40 5.75 -7.49 25.37
CA TYR A 40 5.37 -6.50 26.38
C TYR A 40 4.78 -7.16 27.64
N ALA A 41 3.94 -8.19 27.48
CA ALA A 41 3.35 -8.92 28.60
C ALA A 41 4.39 -9.64 29.46
N PHE A 42 5.48 -10.19 28.85
CA PHE A 42 6.53 -10.90 29.56
C PHE A 42 7.62 -10.00 30.16
N GLY A 43 7.96 -8.88 29.51
CA GLY A 43 9.12 -8.06 29.90
C GLY A 43 8.86 -6.55 29.93
N GLY A 44 7.61 -6.12 29.81
CA GLY A 44 7.24 -4.71 29.75
C GLY A 44 7.94 -3.94 28.63
N LEU A 45 8.19 -2.67 28.83
CA LEU A 45 8.88 -1.80 27.87
C LEU A 45 10.32 -2.30 27.57
N TYR A 46 11.02 -2.83 28.58
CA TYR A 46 12.39 -3.33 28.38
C TYR A 46 12.42 -4.57 27.49
N GLY A 47 11.52 -5.53 27.71
CA GLY A 47 11.40 -6.72 26.87
C GLY A 47 11.07 -6.39 25.42
N LEU A 48 10.14 -5.47 25.21
CA LEU A 48 9.79 -4.98 23.88
C LEU A 48 10.97 -4.29 23.19
N SER A 49 11.67 -3.39 23.91
CA SER A 49 12.81 -2.64 23.37
C SER A 49 13.98 -3.57 23.01
N LEU A 50 14.30 -4.54 23.85
CA LEU A 50 15.36 -5.53 23.58
C LEU A 50 15.01 -6.39 22.36
N THR A 51 13.76 -6.79 22.22
CA THR A 51 13.30 -7.56 21.05
C THR A 51 13.44 -6.76 19.76
N ILE A 52 13.03 -5.47 19.75
CA ILE A 52 13.19 -4.59 18.59
C ILE A 52 14.68 -4.41 18.26
N MET A 53 15.54 -4.18 19.25
CA MET A 53 16.98 -4.05 19.04
C MET A 53 17.60 -5.33 18.48
N ALA A 54 17.24 -6.50 19.01
CA ALA A 54 17.71 -7.79 18.51
C ALA A 54 17.32 -8.03 17.06
N VAL A 55 16.05 -7.78 16.71
CA VAL A 55 15.56 -7.91 15.32
C VAL A 55 16.27 -6.93 14.38
N ALA A 56 16.48 -5.68 14.82
CA ALA A 56 17.20 -4.68 14.04
C ALA A 56 18.66 -5.08 13.81
N LEU A 57 19.35 -5.60 14.84
CA LEU A 57 20.72 -6.08 14.73
C LEU A 57 20.84 -7.26 13.76
N VAL A 58 19.94 -8.23 13.85
CA VAL A 58 19.85 -9.35 12.90
C VAL A 58 19.66 -8.84 11.48
N ALA A 59 18.75 -7.88 11.27
CA ALA A 59 18.51 -7.28 9.95
C ALA A 59 19.76 -6.59 9.39
N ILE A 60 20.51 -5.87 10.22
CA ILE A 60 21.78 -5.24 9.85
C ILE A 60 22.82 -6.30 9.44
N LEU A 61 22.97 -7.35 10.23
CA LEU A 61 23.91 -8.45 9.93
C LEU A 61 23.60 -9.13 8.60
N PHE A 62 22.32 -9.30 8.26
CA PHE A 62 21.92 -9.83 6.97
C PHE A 62 22.08 -8.83 5.81
N ALA A 63 22.04 -7.54 6.08
CA ALA A 63 22.18 -6.50 5.05
C ALA A 63 23.65 -6.21 4.69
N LEU A 64 24.57 -6.25 5.65
CA LEU A 64 25.99 -5.92 5.47
C LEU A 64 26.71 -6.69 4.35
N PRO A 65 26.57 -8.01 4.20
CA PRO A 65 27.29 -8.78 3.18
C PRO A 65 26.69 -8.64 1.77
N ARG A 66 25.63 -7.85 1.57
CA ARG A 66 24.95 -7.75 0.28
C ARG A 66 25.68 -6.85 -0.69
N PRO A 67 25.79 -7.24 -1.99
CA PRO A 67 26.50 -6.47 -2.99
C PRO A 67 25.82 -5.11 -3.23
N LYS A 68 26.63 -4.09 -3.45
CA LYS A 68 26.15 -2.76 -3.85
C LYS A 68 25.62 -2.83 -5.27
N VAL A 69 24.40 -2.34 -5.50
CA VAL A 69 23.84 -2.21 -6.85
C VAL A 69 24.35 -0.93 -7.48
N ARG A 70 24.88 -1.03 -8.71
CA ARG A 70 25.34 0.13 -9.46
C ARG A 70 24.13 0.94 -9.94
N ALA A 71 24.21 2.26 -9.76
CA ALA A 71 23.21 3.16 -10.35
C ALA A 71 23.26 3.09 -11.88
N SER A 72 22.11 3.13 -12.53
CA SER A 72 22.03 3.16 -14.00
C SER A 72 22.72 4.43 -14.53
N LYS A 73 23.56 4.27 -15.57
CA LYS A 73 24.23 5.40 -16.23
C LYS A 73 23.23 6.16 -17.10
N GLY A 74 23.15 7.49 -16.96
CA GLY A 74 22.31 8.38 -17.77
C GLY A 74 22.12 9.73 -17.07
N LYS A 75 21.78 10.77 -17.84
CA LYS A 75 21.42 12.08 -17.25
C LYS A 75 20.05 11.96 -16.59
N PRO A 76 19.92 12.19 -15.26
CA PRO A 76 18.64 12.11 -14.59
C PRO A 76 17.72 13.25 -15.06
N LEU A 77 16.42 12.98 -15.19
CA LEU A 77 15.41 14.00 -15.40
C LEU A 77 15.33 14.91 -14.16
N PRO A 78 15.03 16.20 -14.33
CA PRO A 78 14.75 17.06 -13.19
C PRO A 78 13.54 16.54 -12.40
N PHE A 79 13.55 16.72 -11.08
CA PHE A 79 12.51 16.21 -10.17
C PHE A 79 11.10 16.59 -10.63
N ARG A 80 10.88 17.83 -11.10
CA ARG A 80 9.58 18.28 -11.61
C ARG A 80 9.06 17.43 -12.78
N ALA A 81 9.94 16.99 -13.67
CA ALA A 81 9.57 16.15 -14.81
C ALA A 81 9.20 14.72 -14.35
N VAL A 82 9.92 14.18 -13.35
CA VAL A 82 9.56 12.89 -12.73
C VAL A 82 8.22 13.01 -12.01
N LEU A 83 8.04 14.03 -11.19
CA LEU A 83 6.79 14.29 -10.46
C LEU A 83 5.61 14.45 -11.43
N GLY A 84 5.75 15.23 -12.52
CA GLY A 84 4.71 15.45 -13.51
C GLY A 84 4.24 14.18 -14.22
N ARG A 85 5.09 13.15 -14.31
CA ARG A 85 4.73 11.84 -14.90
C ARG A 85 4.16 10.85 -13.89
N VAL A 86 4.59 10.93 -12.63
CA VAL A 86 4.27 9.98 -11.57
C VAL A 86 3.03 10.41 -10.77
N TRP A 87 2.76 11.73 -10.65
CA TRP A 87 1.72 12.26 -9.76
C TRP A 87 0.32 11.65 -9.97
N PRO A 88 -0.16 11.32 -11.21
CA PRO A 88 -1.51 10.78 -11.35
C PRO A 88 -1.65 9.40 -10.71
N TYR A 89 -0.60 8.58 -10.83
CA TYR A 89 -0.55 7.24 -10.23
C TYR A 89 -0.34 7.32 -8.71
N GLY A 90 0.50 8.27 -8.27
CA GLY A 90 0.71 8.56 -6.86
C GLY A 90 -0.57 9.08 -6.19
N MET A 91 -1.32 9.98 -6.84
CA MET A 91 -2.58 10.48 -6.32
C MET A 91 -3.64 9.36 -6.23
N ALA A 92 -3.76 8.49 -7.24
CA ALA A 92 -4.65 7.34 -7.16
C ALA A 92 -4.28 6.40 -6.00
N LEU A 93 -2.98 6.18 -5.77
CA LEU A 93 -2.49 5.44 -4.61
C LEU A 93 -2.85 6.15 -3.31
N ALA A 94 -2.60 7.45 -3.19
CA ALA A 94 -2.88 8.23 -1.98
C ALA A 94 -4.35 8.16 -1.58
N LEU A 95 -5.25 8.32 -2.57
CA LEU A 95 -6.69 8.23 -2.34
C LEU A 95 -7.11 6.83 -1.86
N ALA A 96 -6.56 5.76 -2.43
CA ALA A 96 -6.84 4.40 -1.98
C ALA A 96 -6.23 4.10 -0.60
N THR A 97 -5.03 4.61 -0.32
CA THR A 97 -4.36 4.41 0.98
C THR A 97 -5.19 4.94 2.16
N THR A 98 -6.10 5.89 1.94
CA THR A 98 -7.01 6.36 2.99
C THR A 98 -7.88 5.25 3.57
N GLY A 99 -8.33 4.29 2.75
CA GLY A 99 -9.07 3.11 3.19
C GLY A 99 -8.28 2.28 4.21
N PHE A 100 -7.03 1.97 3.88
CA PHE A 100 -6.12 1.31 4.83
C PHE A 100 -5.88 2.17 6.09
N GLY A 101 -5.64 3.46 5.93
CA GLY A 101 -5.36 4.39 7.04
C GLY A 101 -6.51 4.46 8.04
N VAL A 102 -7.77 4.54 7.59
CA VAL A 102 -8.93 4.56 8.51
C VAL A 102 -9.14 3.21 9.18
N ILE A 103 -8.94 2.08 8.50
CA ILE A 103 -9.03 0.75 9.12
C ILE A 103 -7.96 0.60 10.19
N ALA A 104 -6.70 0.86 9.86
CA ALA A 104 -5.58 0.67 10.78
C ALA A 104 -5.68 1.55 12.04
N THR A 105 -6.23 2.76 11.91
CA THR A 105 -6.28 3.75 13.01
C THR A 105 -7.57 3.65 13.81
N PHE A 106 -8.72 3.43 13.17
CA PHE A 106 -10.04 3.65 13.79
C PHE A 106 -10.86 2.38 14.00
N ILE A 107 -10.39 1.20 13.59
CA ILE A 107 -11.17 -0.03 13.72
C ILE A 107 -11.49 -0.38 15.17
N THR A 108 -10.56 -0.15 16.09
CA THR A 108 -10.79 -0.38 17.53
C THR A 108 -11.87 0.56 18.05
N LEU A 109 -11.77 1.85 17.73
CA LEU A 109 -12.79 2.83 18.12
C LEU A 109 -14.15 2.52 17.49
N PHE A 110 -14.18 1.99 16.26
CA PHE A 110 -15.42 1.57 15.60
C PHE A 110 -16.11 0.42 16.37
N TYR A 111 -15.33 -0.58 16.76
CA TYR A 111 -15.85 -1.72 17.53
C TYR A 111 -16.33 -1.28 18.93
N ASP A 112 -15.53 -0.43 19.60
CA ASP A 112 -15.87 0.13 20.92
C ASP A 112 -17.17 0.96 20.86
N ALA A 113 -17.30 1.84 19.85
CA ALA A 113 -18.51 2.66 19.66
C ALA A 113 -19.78 1.83 19.38
N LYS A 114 -19.62 0.62 18.87
CA LYS A 114 -20.72 -0.34 18.62
C LYS A 114 -20.95 -1.33 19.77
N GLY A 115 -20.08 -1.31 20.80
CA GLY A 115 -20.10 -2.30 21.88
C GLY A 115 -19.75 -3.71 21.42
N TRP A 116 -18.88 -3.83 20.38
CA TRP A 116 -18.48 -5.10 19.80
C TRP A 116 -17.09 -5.52 20.27
N GLU A 117 -16.89 -6.82 20.41
CA GLU A 117 -15.59 -7.41 20.70
C GLU A 117 -14.87 -7.91 19.44
N GLY A 118 -13.54 -8.06 19.52
CA GLY A 118 -12.75 -8.69 18.48
C GLY A 118 -12.19 -7.74 17.40
N ALA A 119 -11.97 -6.47 17.72
CA ALA A 119 -11.31 -5.51 16.82
C ALA A 119 -9.92 -5.98 16.35
N ALA A 120 -9.11 -6.58 17.23
CA ALA A 120 -7.81 -7.13 16.89
C ALA A 120 -7.91 -8.24 15.82
N PHE A 121 -8.94 -9.09 15.91
CA PHE A 121 -9.18 -10.12 14.91
C PHE A 121 -9.57 -9.51 13.55
N ALA A 122 -10.26 -8.38 13.54
CA ALA A 122 -10.58 -7.67 12.31
C ALA A 122 -9.30 -7.19 11.58
N LEU A 123 -8.31 -6.67 12.30
CA LEU A 123 -6.98 -6.32 11.73
C LEU A 123 -6.23 -7.55 11.21
N THR A 124 -6.32 -8.67 11.92
CA THR A 124 -5.76 -9.95 11.44
C THR A 124 -6.41 -10.39 10.13
N LEU A 125 -7.73 -10.25 10.00
CA LEU A 125 -8.45 -10.54 8.75
C LEU A 125 -8.01 -9.62 7.61
N PHE A 126 -7.85 -8.33 7.86
CA PHE A 126 -7.33 -7.39 6.87
C PHE A 126 -5.95 -7.84 6.36
N SER A 127 -5.02 -8.08 7.29
CA SER A 127 -3.65 -8.47 6.96
C SER A 127 -3.60 -9.84 6.26
N GLY A 128 -4.39 -10.81 6.71
CA GLY A 128 -4.51 -12.13 6.11
C GLY A 128 -5.07 -12.06 4.69
N ALA A 129 -6.11 -11.27 4.45
CA ALA A 129 -6.68 -11.03 3.13
C ALA A 129 -5.68 -10.34 2.20
N PHE A 130 -4.94 -9.35 2.73
CA PHE A 130 -3.92 -8.64 2.00
C PHE A 130 -2.79 -9.56 1.50
N VAL A 131 -2.24 -10.40 2.39
CA VAL A 131 -1.21 -11.38 2.04
C VAL A 131 -1.79 -12.47 1.13
N GLY A 132 -2.97 -12.99 1.47
CA GLY A 132 -3.67 -14.02 0.70
C GLY A 132 -3.92 -13.62 -0.75
N ALA A 133 -4.42 -12.40 -0.99
CA ALA A 133 -4.65 -11.90 -2.34
C ALA A 133 -3.36 -11.81 -3.16
N ARG A 134 -2.23 -11.44 -2.55
CA ARG A 134 -0.92 -11.42 -3.23
C ARG A 134 -0.41 -12.81 -3.59
N LEU A 135 -0.64 -13.78 -2.73
CA LEU A 135 -0.23 -15.16 -2.96
C LEU A 135 -1.11 -15.85 -4.02
N LEU A 136 -2.41 -15.57 -4.02
CA LEU A 136 -3.37 -16.15 -4.96
C LEU A 136 -3.26 -15.54 -6.36
N PHE A 137 -2.90 -14.25 -6.47
CA PHE A 137 -2.87 -13.51 -7.73
C PHE A 137 -1.48 -12.95 -8.10
N PRO A 138 -0.39 -13.72 -8.03
CA PRO A 138 0.99 -13.20 -8.20
C PRO A 138 1.26 -12.68 -9.61
N ASN A 139 0.56 -13.19 -10.62
CA ASN A 139 0.76 -12.86 -12.03
C ASN A 139 -0.32 -11.93 -12.62
N SER A 140 -1.25 -11.46 -11.81
CA SER A 140 -2.40 -10.65 -12.27
C SER A 140 -1.96 -9.37 -13.00
N ILE A 141 -0.94 -8.69 -12.47
CA ILE A 141 -0.41 -7.44 -13.03
C ILE A 141 0.19 -7.67 -14.43
N ASN A 142 0.89 -8.79 -14.63
CA ASN A 142 1.49 -9.13 -15.92
C ASN A 142 0.44 -9.57 -16.95
N ARG A 143 -0.64 -10.23 -16.51
CA ARG A 143 -1.69 -10.74 -17.41
C ARG A 143 -2.73 -9.67 -17.79
N LEU A 144 -3.17 -8.88 -16.81
CA LEU A 144 -4.26 -7.92 -16.98
C LEU A 144 -3.77 -6.48 -17.18
N GLY A 145 -2.49 -6.21 -16.85
CA GLY A 145 -1.94 -4.87 -16.80
C GLY A 145 -2.24 -4.13 -15.50
N GLY A 146 -1.31 -3.23 -15.09
CA GLY A 146 -1.39 -2.57 -13.78
C GLY A 146 -2.65 -1.75 -13.56
N LEU A 147 -3.10 -0.96 -14.55
CA LEU A 147 -4.31 -0.12 -14.41
C LEU A 147 -5.59 -0.95 -14.24
N ASN A 148 -5.72 -2.08 -14.96
CA ASN A 148 -6.89 -2.94 -14.83
C ASN A 148 -6.92 -3.61 -13.45
N VAL A 149 -5.78 -4.12 -12.97
CA VAL A 149 -5.68 -4.71 -11.64
C VAL A 149 -6.00 -3.67 -10.57
N ALA A 150 -5.47 -2.46 -10.68
CA ALA A 150 -5.77 -1.38 -9.74
C ALA A 150 -7.29 -1.06 -9.70
N MET A 151 -7.96 -0.98 -10.86
CA MET A 151 -9.42 -0.72 -10.91
C MET A 151 -10.23 -1.84 -10.26
N ILE A 152 -9.88 -3.11 -10.48
CA ILE A 152 -10.52 -4.25 -9.82
C ILE A 152 -10.31 -4.16 -8.31
N CYS A 153 -9.09 -3.87 -7.89
CA CYS A 153 -8.72 -3.71 -6.49
C CYS A 153 -9.51 -2.59 -5.81
N PHE A 154 -9.64 -1.43 -6.46
CA PHE A 154 -10.46 -0.33 -5.94
C PHE A 154 -11.93 -0.71 -5.81
N ALA A 155 -12.50 -1.40 -6.79
CA ALA A 155 -13.90 -1.86 -6.70
C ALA A 155 -14.12 -2.78 -5.49
N VAL A 156 -13.22 -3.72 -5.23
CA VAL A 156 -13.28 -4.61 -4.06
C VAL A 156 -13.10 -3.82 -2.75
N GLU A 157 -12.16 -2.89 -2.71
CA GLU A 157 -11.90 -2.03 -1.55
C GLU A 157 -13.10 -1.13 -1.22
N ILE A 158 -13.74 -0.52 -2.24
CA ILE A 158 -14.95 0.29 -2.07
C ILE A 158 -16.06 -0.53 -1.43
N VAL A 159 -16.33 -1.73 -1.94
CA VAL A 159 -17.35 -2.63 -1.36
C VAL A 159 -17.00 -2.95 0.09
N GLY A 160 -15.72 -3.26 0.38
CA GLY A 160 -15.26 -3.54 1.73
C GLY A 160 -15.46 -2.38 2.70
N LEU A 161 -15.08 -1.16 2.30
CA LEU A 161 -15.23 0.05 3.11
C LEU A 161 -16.70 0.42 3.34
N LEU A 162 -17.54 0.37 2.30
CA LEU A 162 -18.98 0.62 2.43
C LEU A 162 -19.63 -0.39 3.37
N LEU A 163 -19.33 -1.68 3.20
CA LEU A 163 -19.86 -2.73 4.05
C LEU A 163 -19.45 -2.54 5.51
N THR A 164 -18.21 -2.08 5.76
CA THR A 164 -17.74 -1.75 7.12
C THR A 164 -18.51 -0.55 7.68
N GLY A 165 -18.64 0.54 6.89
CA GLY A 165 -19.31 1.76 7.35
C GLY A 165 -20.80 1.56 7.70
N ILE A 166 -21.50 0.71 6.96
CA ILE A 166 -22.93 0.40 7.20
C ILE A 166 -23.17 -0.83 8.10
N ALA A 167 -22.10 -1.42 8.64
CA ALA A 167 -22.21 -2.66 9.40
C ALA A 167 -23.13 -2.51 10.63
N SER A 168 -24.13 -3.40 10.71
CA SER A 168 -25.05 -3.54 11.85
C SER A 168 -24.67 -4.67 12.79
N ALA A 169 -23.74 -5.53 12.38
CA ALA A 169 -23.25 -6.67 13.16
C ALA A 169 -21.73 -6.88 12.99
N PRO A 170 -21.02 -7.45 13.98
CA PRO A 170 -19.57 -7.63 13.93
C PRO A 170 -19.09 -8.47 12.74
N TRP A 171 -19.85 -9.50 12.34
CA TRP A 171 -19.49 -10.34 11.19
C TRP A 171 -19.51 -9.57 9.87
N MET A 172 -20.45 -8.64 9.72
CA MET A 172 -20.55 -7.80 8.54
C MET A 172 -19.34 -6.87 8.41
N ALA A 173 -18.91 -6.24 9.52
CA ALA A 173 -17.70 -5.45 9.57
C ALA A 173 -16.44 -6.29 9.24
N LYS A 174 -16.35 -7.51 9.76
CA LYS A 174 -15.23 -8.43 9.47
C LYS A 174 -15.13 -8.78 8.00
N ILE A 175 -16.26 -9.06 7.33
CA ILE A 175 -16.29 -9.28 5.87
C ILE A 175 -15.86 -8.02 5.12
N GLY A 176 -16.36 -6.85 5.52
CA GLY A 176 -15.98 -5.58 4.91
C GLY A 176 -14.49 -5.33 5.01
N ILE A 177 -13.89 -5.52 6.18
CA ILE A 177 -12.47 -5.36 6.44
C ILE A 177 -11.62 -6.37 5.65
N PHE A 178 -12.07 -7.62 5.56
CA PHE A 178 -11.43 -8.65 4.73
C PHE A 178 -11.41 -8.23 3.25
N LEU A 179 -12.52 -7.77 2.70
CA LEU A 179 -12.62 -7.28 1.33
C LEU A 179 -11.73 -6.05 1.11
N ALA A 180 -11.73 -5.09 2.04
CA ALA A 180 -10.87 -3.92 1.94
C ALA A 180 -9.38 -4.30 1.93
N GLY A 181 -8.96 -5.26 2.76
CA GLY A 181 -7.59 -5.78 2.77
C GLY A 181 -7.20 -6.48 1.46
N ALA A 182 -8.08 -7.33 0.94
CA ALA A 182 -7.88 -8.00 -0.34
C ALA A 182 -7.82 -6.98 -1.50
N GLY A 183 -8.71 -6.00 -1.50
CA GLY A 183 -8.77 -4.92 -2.49
C GLY A 183 -7.52 -4.05 -2.46
N PHE A 184 -7.10 -3.57 -1.32
CA PHE A 184 -5.90 -2.72 -1.21
C PHE A 184 -4.60 -3.46 -1.56
N SER A 185 -4.57 -4.78 -1.45
CA SER A 185 -3.37 -5.62 -1.54
C SER A 185 -2.51 -5.35 -2.77
N LEU A 186 -3.09 -5.34 -3.97
CA LEU A 186 -2.35 -5.21 -5.23
C LEU A 186 -2.30 -3.79 -5.77
N VAL A 187 -2.92 -2.81 -5.12
CA VAL A 187 -2.95 -1.40 -5.56
C VAL A 187 -1.53 -0.84 -5.69
N PHE A 188 -0.73 -0.97 -4.63
CA PHE A 188 0.63 -0.44 -4.62
C PHE A 188 1.51 -1.03 -5.74
N PRO A 189 1.64 -2.36 -5.94
CA PRO A 189 2.44 -2.90 -7.02
C PRO A 189 1.83 -2.64 -8.41
N ALA A 190 0.52 -2.62 -8.55
CA ALA A 190 -0.16 -2.43 -9.82
C ALA A 190 0.06 -1.02 -10.40
N LEU A 191 -0.18 0.02 -9.60
CA LEU A 191 0.09 1.40 -9.99
C LEU A 191 1.59 1.71 -10.02
N GLY A 192 2.37 1.12 -9.10
CA GLY A 192 3.82 1.31 -9.02
C GLY A 192 4.55 0.85 -10.29
N VAL A 193 4.16 -0.28 -10.86
CA VAL A 193 4.71 -0.74 -12.16
C VAL A 193 4.44 0.27 -13.27
N VAL A 194 3.24 0.85 -13.31
CA VAL A 194 2.87 1.84 -14.33
C VAL A 194 3.62 3.16 -14.11
N ALA A 195 3.70 3.62 -12.86
CA ALA A 195 4.41 4.84 -12.48
C ALA A 195 5.91 4.77 -12.85
N VAL A 196 6.54 3.62 -12.57
CA VAL A 196 7.96 3.40 -12.89
C VAL A 196 8.19 3.33 -14.40
N LYS A 197 7.28 2.73 -15.15
CA LYS A 197 7.35 2.68 -16.63
C LYS A 197 7.08 4.03 -17.31
N ALA A 198 6.50 5.00 -16.62
CA ALA A 198 6.24 6.34 -17.16
C ALA A 198 7.50 7.21 -17.28
N VAL A 199 8.64 6.75 -16.77
CA VAL A 199 9.93 7.46 -16.82
C VAL A 199 11.03 6.59 -17.42
N PRO A 200 12.10 7.19 -17.97
CA PRO A 200 13.27 6.45 -18.46
C PRO A 200 13.92 5.61 -17.35
N GLN A 201 14.62 4.54 -17.73
CA GLN A 201 15.21 3.56 -16.81
C GLN A 201 16.09 4.18 -15.72
N GLN A 202 16.90 5.19 -16.05
CA GLN A 202 17.75 5.89 -15.08
C GLN A 202 16.97 6.66 -14.01
N ASN A 203 15.68 6.95 -14.25
CA ASN A 203 14.80 7.69 -13.33
C ASN A 203 13.83 6.82 -12.57
N GLN A 204 13.80 5.50 -12.82
CA GLN A 204 12.85 4.57 -12.19
C GLN A 204 12.94 4.57 -10.65
N GLY A 205 14.17 4.72 -10.12
CA GLY A 205 14.37 4.86 -8.67
C GLY A 205 13.72 6.11 -8.10
N ALA A 206 13.92 7.27 -8.78
CA ALA A 206 13.31 8.54 -8.39
C ALA A 206 11.77 8.47 -8.53
N ALA A 207 11.26 7.83 -9.59
CA ALA A 207 9.83 7.63 -9.77
C ALA A 207 9.21 6.80 -8.66
N LEU A 208 9.84 5.68 -8.28
CA LEU A 208 9.34 4.83 -7.19
C LEU A 208 9.39 5.57 -5.84
N ALA A 209 10.46 6.32 -5.57
CA ALA A 209 10.56 7.14 -4.37
C ALA A 209 9.46 8.20 -4.32
N THR A 210 9.28 8.96 -5.41
CA THR A 210 8.21 9.95 -5.53
C THR A 210 6.82 9.32 -5.35
N TYR A 211 6.59 8.16 -5.96
CA TYR A 211 5.34 7.41 -5.85
C TYR A 211 5.04 6.99 -4.40
N THR A 212 6.07 6.53 -3.66
CA THR A 212 5.92 6.12 -2.25
C THR A 212 5.58 7.30 -1.35
N VAL A 213 6.12 8.50 -1.61
CA VAL A 213 5.80 9.71 -0.84
C VAL A 213 4.30 10.01 -0.83
N PHE A 214 3.56 9.75 -1.93
CA PHE A 214 2.11 9.94 -1.96
C PHE A 214 1.38 9.02 -0.96
N MET A 215 1.85 7.78 -0.80
CA MET A 215 1.30 6.86 0.19
C MET A 215 1.59 7.36 1.62
N ASP A 216 2.84 7.74 1.88
CA ASP A 216 3.27 8.19 3.21
C ASP A 216 2.55 9.48 3.63
N MET A 217 2.40 10.44 2.71
CA MET A 217 1.62 11.65 2.93
C MET A 217 0.15 11.35 3.22
N SER A 218 -0.45 10.42 2.45
CA SER A 218 -1.82 9.99 2.68
C SER A 218 -2.00 9.41 4.07
N LEU A 219 -1.12 8.52 4.52
CA LEU A 219 -1.17 7.95 5.86
C LEU A 219 -1.05 9.02 6.95
N GLY A 220 -0.13 9.98 6.78
CA GLY A 220 0.05 11.08 7.72
C GLY A 220 -1.16 12.01 7.83
N ILE A 221 -1.87 12.24 6.73
CA ILE A 221 -3.03 13.15 6.66
C ILE A 221 -4.32 12.43 7.06
N THR A 222 -4.45 11.14 6.77
CA THR A 222 -5.69 10.38 6.99
C THR A 222 -6.13 10.38 8.45
N GLY A 223 -5.20 10.19 9.40
CA GLY A 223 -5.54 10.19 10.83
C GLY A 223 -6.23 11.47 11.29
N PRO A 224 -5.60 12.64 11.15
CA PRO A 224 -6.20 13.92 11.53
C PRO A 224 -7.52 14.23 10.80
N LEU A 225 -7.58 14.00 9.47
CA LEU A 225 -8.81 14.28 8.71
C LEU A 225 -9.95 13.33 9.09
N ALA A 226 -9.69 12.05 9.24
CA ALA A 226 -10.68 11.08 9.69
C ALA A 226 -11.14 11.37 11.12
N GLY A 227 -10.24 11.83 12.00
CA GLY A 227 -10.59 12.29 13.34
C GLY A 227 -11.56 13.47 13.34
N LEU A 228 -11.36 14.46 12.45
CA LEU A 228 -12.29 15.56 12.26
C LEU A 228 -13.66 15.07 11.76
N VAL A 229 -13.69 14.23 10.75
CA VAL A 229 -14.95 13.65 10.22
C VAL A 229 -15.66 12.84 11.31
N MET A 230 -14.91 12.08 12.09
CA MET A 230 -15.45 11.31 13.21
C MET A 230 -16.11 12.21 14.25
N ALA A 231 -15.49 13.34 14.59
CA ALA A 231 -16.02 14.28 15.59
C ALA A 231 -17.34 14.91 15.14
N TRP A 232 -17.57 15.09 13.85
CA TRP A 232 -18.77 15.71 13.30
C TRP A 232 -19.90 14.72 12.98
N ALA A 233 -19.55 13.55 12.45
CA ALA A 233 -20.51 12.62 11.86
C ALA A 233 -20.45 11.20 12.44
N GLY A 234 -19.55 10.95 13.39
CA GLY A 234 -19.37 9.65 14.02
C GLY A 234 -18.45 8.70 13.25
N VAL A 235 -18.04 7.62 13.95
CA VAL A 235 -17.03 6.67 13.44
C VAL A 235 -17.46 5.94 12.14
N PRO A 236 -18.71 5.53 11.92
CA PRO A 236 -19.09 4.85 10.68
C PRO A 236 -18.85 5.67 9.41
N VAL A 237 -19.00 6.99 9.49
CA VAL A 237 -18.92 7.89 8.33
C VAL A 237 -17.51 7.98 7.76
N ILE A 238 -16.47 7.76 8.57
CA ILE A 238 -15.08 7.77 8.07
C ILE A 238 -14.82 6.69 7.02
N TYR A 239 -15.44 5.51 7.16
CA TYR A 239 -15.32 4.41 6.18
C TYR A 239 -16.06 4.74 4.88
N ILE A 240 -17.23 5.38 4.98
CA ILE A 240 -18.01 5.84 3.81
C ILE A 240 -17.25 6.95 3.09
N ALA A 241 -16.67 7.91 3.83
CA ALA A 241 -15.85 8.97 3.26
C ALA A 241 -14.59 8.40 2.56
N ALA A 242 -13.91 7.44 3.19
CA ALA A 242 -12.79 6.75 2.58
C ALA A 242 -13.21 6.00 1.29
N ALA A 243 -14.35 5.33 1.29
CA ALA A 243 -14.89 4.71 0.07
C ALA A 243 -15.12 5.75 -1.05
N GLY A 244 -15.60 6.94 -0.72
CA GLY A 244 -15.72 8.06 -1.67
C GLY A 244 -14.37 8.46 -2.28
N LEU A 245 -13.30 8.52 -1.47
CA LEU A 245 -11.95 8.79 -1.97
C LEU A 245 -11.42 7.66 -2.87
N VAL A 246 -11.70 6.40 -2.54
CA VAL A 246 -11.33 5.26 -3.40
C VAL A 246 -12.12 5.27 -4.72
N ILE A 247 -13.40 5.73 -4.72
CA ILE A 247 -14.15 5.96 -5.96
C ILE A 247 -13.45 7.01 -6.82
N LEU A 248 -12.95 8.09 -6.24
CA LEU A 248 -12.16 9.07 -6.99
C LEU A 248 -10.87 8.47 -7.55
N ALA A 249 -10.19 7.59 -6.79
CA ALA A 249 -9.03 6.83 -7.30
C ALA A 249 -9.39 5.94 -8.50
N LEU A 250 -10.55 5.26 -8.43
CA LEU A 250 -11.07 4.44 -9.52
C LEU A 250 -11.34 5.28 -10.78
N LEU A 251 -12.03 6.41 -10.63
CA LEU A 251 -12.35 7.32 -11.73
C LEU A 251 -11.08 7.91 -12.36
N LEU A 252 -10.11 8.33 -11.52
CA LEU A 252 -8.82 8.83 -11.99
C LEU A 252 -8.09 7.75 -12.79
N THR A 253 -8.02 6.53 -12.27
CA THR A 253 -7.33 5.41 -12.95
C THR A 253 -8.02 5.00 -14.24
N TRP A 254 -9.35 5.00 -14.26
CA TRP A 254 -10.13 4.77 -15.48
C TRP A 254 -9.84 5.83 -16.55
N ARG A 255 -9.74 7.10 -16.14
CA ARG A 255 -9.39 8.21 -17.03
C ARG A 255 -7.97 8.07 -17.59
N LEU A 256 -7.01 7.69 -16.75
CA LEU A 256 -5.62 7.43 -17.16
C LEU A 256 -5.51 6.27 -18.15
N LYS A 257 -6.35 5.26 -18.03
CA LYS A 257 -6.43 4.17 -18.99
C LYS A 257 -6.97 4.61 -20.35
N LYS A 258 -7.98 5.49 -20.35
CA LYS A 258 -8.65 5.96 -21.57
C LYS A 258 -7.82 7.02 -22.32
N TRP A 259 -7.11 7.87 -21.60
CA TRP A 259 -6.21 8.90 -22.13
C TRP A 259 -4.84 8.80 -21.43
N PRO A 260 -3.98 7.89 -21.93
CA PRO A 260 -2.65 7.74 -21.32
C PRO A 260 -1.87 9.07 -21.49
N PRO A 261 -1.19 9.54 -20.43
CA PRO A 261 -0.29 10.68 -20.55
C PRO A 261 0.77 10.38 -21.62
N VAL A 262 1.14 11.38 -22.40
CA VAL A 262 2.10 11.27 -23.52
C VAL A 262 3.36 10.55 -23.02
N GLN A 263 3.60 9.34 -23.50
CA GLN A 263 4.82 8.61 -23.24
C GLN A 263 5.98 9.32 -23.95
N ALA A 264 7.14 9.46 -23.27
CA ALA A 264 8.32 9.96 -23.95
C ALA A 264 8.66 9.04 -25.13
N PRO A 265 9.05 9.59 -26.31
CA PRO A 265 9.50 8.78 -27.43
C PRO A 265 10.58 7.82 -26.93
N GLU A 266 10.43 6.54 -27.23
CA GLU A 266 11.51 5.57 -27.10
C GLU A 266 12.70 6.13 -27.88
N ALA A 267 13.83 6.29 -27.20
CA ALA A 267 15.07 6.62 -27.88
C ALA A 267 15.31 5.48 -28.89
N THR A 268 15.05 5.79 -30.16
CA THR A 268 15.38 4.90 -31.26
C THR A 268 16.85 4.53 -31.07
N SER A 269 17.12 3.26 -30.84
CA SER A 269 18.44 2.68 -30.88
C SER A 269 18.96 2.91 -32.32
N SER A 270 19.69 4.02 -32.51
CA SER A 270 20.54 4.15 -33.67
C SER A 270 21.68 3.16 -33.52
N SER A 271 21.59 2.17 -34.35
CA SER A 271 22.60 1.16 -34.69
C SER A 271 24.02 1.68 -34.69
#